data_992c2b7ea1aecc1f3333f250bfc3edf1
#
_entry.id   992c2b7ea1aecc1f3333f250bfc3edf1
#
_cell.length_a   1.000
_cell.length_b   1.000
_cell.length_c   1.000
_cell.angle_alpha   90.00
_cell.angle_beta   90.00
_cell.angle_gamma   90.00
#
_symmetry.space_group_name_H-M   'P 1'
#
loop_
_entity.id
_entity.type
_entity.pdbx_description
1 polymer ?
#
loop_
_entity_poly.entity_id
_entity_poly.type
_entity_poly.pdbx_seq_one_letter_code
_entity_poly.pdbx_strand_id
1 'polypeptide(L)'
;MREAIDLVSADGGSANGGDHAPRNTAAAIAQLQAIMADDVGPFRTKDKLLRASKGILALSRELGKRPPGRAAAFDMQRLEWFDLRNMLAVANAVTWSALLRPESRGAHQREDCPDMLPQWRVHKQVKRIGGEFDFTTVPVAADAKVLAS
;
A
#
# COMPACT_ATOMS: atom_id res chain seq x y z
N MET A 1 -3.35 9.05 -14.22
CA MET A 1 -4.05 10.34 -14.07
C MET A 1 -5.47 10.31 -14.64
N ARG A 2 -5.73 9.82 -15.85
CA ARG A 2 -7.09 9.70 -16.43
C ARG A 2 -8.04 8.87 -15.55
N GLU A 3 -7.64 7.68 -15.11
CA GLU A 3 -8.46 6.82 -14.23
C GLU A 3 -8.93 7.52 -12.94
N ALA A 4 -8.07 8.36 -12.34
CA ALA A 4 -8.45 9.11 -11.15
C ALA A 4 -9.46 10.22 -11.46
N ILE A 5 -9.31 10.89 -12.61
CA ILE A 5 -10.25 11.92 -13.07
C ILE A 5 -11.61 11.30 -13.40
N ASP A 6 -11.61 10.15 -14.09
CA ASP A 6 -12.83 9.42 -14.42
C ASP A 6 -13.58 8.95 -13.16
N LEU A 7 -12.86 8.51 -12.12
CA LEU A 7 -13.44 8.15 -10.83
C LEU A 7 -13.98 9.35 -10.05
N VAL A 8 -13.31 10.51 -10.14
CA VAL A 8 -13.80 11.75 -9.50
C VAL A 8 -15.08 12.25 -10.17
N SER A 9 -15.15 12.13 -11.50
CA SER A 9 -16.27 12.61 -12.31
C SER A 9 -17.42 11.61 -12.42
N ALA A 10 -17.19 10.33 -12.14
CA ALA A 10 -18.22 9.32 -12.21
C ALA A 10 -19.28 9.60 -11.13
N ASP A 11 -20.51 9.87 -11.57
CA ASP A 11 -21.68 9.80 -10.67
C ASP A 11 -21.68 8.42 -10.00
N GLY A 12 -21.84 8.40 -8.69
CA GLY A 12 -22.12 7.19 -7.95
C GLY A 12 -23.47 6.67 -8.41
N GLY A 13 -23.46 6.01 -9.59
CA GLY A 13 -24.69 5.49 -10.19
C GLY A 13 -25.42 4.66 -9.17
N SER A 14 -26.72 4.83 -9.10
CA SER A 14 -27.66 3.97 -8.40
C SER A 14 -27.38 2.53 -8.81
N ALA A 15 -26.49 1.87 -8.09
CA ALA A 15 -26.35 0.43 -8.19
C ALA A 15 -27.51 -0.18 -7.42
N ASN A 16 -28.43 -0.75 -8.14
CA ASN A 16 -29.38 -1.71 -7.60
C ASN A 16 -28.69 -2.72 -6.68
N GLY A 17 -29.18 -2.85 -5.48
CA GLY A 17 -29.04 -4.05 -4.69
C GLY A 17 -27.76 -4.16 -3.89
N GLY A 18 -27.85 -3.73 -2.68
CA GLY A 18 -26.98 -4.00 -1.57
C GLY A 18 -27.02 -2.82 -0.62
N ASP A 19 -27.92 -2.91 0.34
CA ASP A 19 -28.04 -2.03 1.49
C ASP A 19 -26.74 -2.15 2.34
N HIS A 20 -25.62 -1.68 1.80
CA HIS A 20 -24.43 -1.50 2.58
C HIS A 20 -24.55 -0.11 3.20
N ALA A 21 -24.87 -0.10 4.50
CA ALA A 21 -24.73 1.10 5.34
C ALA A 21 -23.47 1.88 4.94
N PRO A 22 -23.53 3.21 4.95
CA PRO A 22 -22.38 4.04 4.59
C PRO A 22 -21.19 3.59 5.43
N ARG A 23 -20.16 3.12 4.75
CA ARG A 23 -19.02 2.50 5.40
C ARG A 23 -18.32 3.56 6.26
N ASN A 24 -18.04 3.24 7.51
CA ASN A 24 -17.27 4.10 8.38
C ASN A 24 -15.81 4.11 7.93
N THR A 25 -15.48 5.05 7.04
CA THR A 25 -14.12 5.20 6.47
C THR A 25 -13.09 5.46 7.57
N ALA A 26 -13.47 6.21 8.62
CA ALA A 26 -12.59 6.47 9.75
C ALA A 26 -12.23 5.18 10.50
N ALA A 27 -13.18 4.27 10.69
CA ALA A 27 -12.92 2.97 11.31
C ALA A 27 -11.98 2.12 10.44
N ALA A 28 -12.16 2.13 9.12
CA ALA A 28 -11.28 1.41 8.20
C ALA A 28 -9.86 2.00 8.18
N ILE A 29 -9.71 3.31 8.27
CA ILE A 29 -8.41 4.00 8.42
C ILE A 29 -7.75 3.57 9.73
N ALA A 30 -8.47 3.61 10.84
CA ALA A 30 -7.94 3.19 12.15
C ALA A 30 -7.49 1.72 12.13
N GLN A 31 -8.25 0.85 11.49
CA GLN A 31 -7.89 -0.56 11.31
C GLN A 31 -6.64 -0.73 10.46
N LEU A 32 -6.51 0.01 9.35
CA LEU A 32 -5.30 0.01 8.54
C LEU A 32 -4.08 0.48 9.33
N GLN A 33 -4.23 1.55 10.11
CA GLN A 33 -3.16 2.07 10.97
C GLN A 33 -2.71 1.04 12.00
N ALA A 34 -3.65 0.33 12.64
CA ALA A 34 -3.33 -0.75 13.58
C ALA A 34 -2.56 -1.89 12.88
N ILE A 35 -3.02 -2.37 11.73
CA ILE A 35 -2.31 -3.39 10.93
C ILE A 35 -0.88 -2.94 10.63
N MET A 36 -0.70 -1.69 10.19
CA MET A 36 0.62 -1.18 9.82
C MET A 36 1.53 -1.02 11.04
N ALA A 37 1.01 -0.60 12.19
CA ALA A 37 1.77 -0.45 13.43
C ALA A 37 2.22 -1.81 13.99
N ASP A 38 1.31 -2.77 14.06
CA ASP A 38 1.54 -4.06 14.73
C ASP A 38 2.37 -5.03 13.88
N ASP A 39 2.11 -5.05 12.57
CA ASP A 39 2.63 -6.08 11.67
C ASP A 39 3.69 -5.58 10.67
N VAL A 40 3.72 -4.27 10.39
CA VAL A 40 4.62 -3.67 9.38
C VAL A 40 5.54 -2.62 10.02
N GLY A 41 5.48 -2.45 11.32
CA GLY A 41 6.36 -1.60 12.11
C GLY A 41 7.86 -1.92 11.91
N PRO A 42 8.77 -1.32 12.67
CA PRO A 42 10.22 -1.51 12.45
C PRO A 42 10.67 -2.96 12.65
N PHE A 43 10.09 -3.70 13.58
CA PHE A 43 10.42 -5.10 13.88
C PHE A 43 9.43 -6.05 13.22
N ARG A 44 9.87 -6.74 12.19
CA ARG A 44 9.04 -7.51 11.26
C ARG A 44 9.39 -8.99 11.29
N THR A 45 8.40 -9.82 11.01
CA THR A 45 8.61 -11.22 10.64
C THR A 45 7.83 -11.53 9.37
N LYS A 46 8.19 -12.61 8.67
CA LYS A 46 7.43 -13.08 7.50
C LYS A 46 5.95 -13.26 7.82
N ASP A 47 5.65 -13.86 8.97
CA ASP A 47 4.27 -14.16 9.38
C ASP A 47 3.46 -12.88 9.66
N LYS A 48 4.06 -11.89 10.36
CA LYS A 48 3.45 -10.58 10.55
C LYS A 48 3.14 -9.92 9.19
N LEU A 49 4.12 -9.87 8.28
CA LEU A 49 3.95 -9.26 6.96
C LEU A 49 2.89 -9.97 6.11
N LEU A 50 2.80 -11.29 6.16
CA LEU A 50 1.75 -12.05 5.48
C LEU A 50 0.36 -11.78 6.08
N ARG A 51 0.26 -11.66 7.41
CA ARG A 51 -0.98 -11.30 8.09
C ARG A 51 -1.42 -9.89 7.70
N ALA A 52 -0.49 -8.91 7.71
CA ALA A 52 -0.75 -7.56 7.24
C ALA A 52 -1.26 -7.53 5.79
N SER A 53 -0.59 -8.26 4.89
CA SER A 53 -1.01 -8.34 3.48
C SER A 53 -2.45 -8.85 3.33
N LYS A 54 -2.84 -9.87 4.11
CA LYS A 54 -4.22 -10.38 4.12
C LYS A 54 -5.21 -9.33 4.63
N GLY A 55 -4.87 -8.62 5.71
CA GLY A 55 -5.72 -7.58 6.29
C GLY A 55 -5.90 -6.39 5.33
N ILE A 56 -4.81 -5.92 4.72
CA ILE A 56 -4.84 -4.84 3.72
C ILE A 56 -5.70 -5.25 2.50
N LEU A 57 -5.57 -6.49 2.03
CA LEU A 57 -6.38 -7.00 0.93
C LEU A 57 -7.88 -7.07 1.30
N ALA A 58 -8.20 -7.49 2.52
CA ALA A 58 -9.57 -7.51 3.02
C ALA A 58 -10.17 -6.11 3.02
N LEU A 59 -9.48 -5.12 3.61
CA LEU A 59 -9.90 -3.72 3.62
C LEU A 59 -10.06 -3.15 2.20
N SER A 60 -9.15 -3.51 1.28
CA SER A 60 -9.24 -3.07 -0.12
C SER A 60 -10.46 -3.63 -0.85
N ARG A 61 -10.79 -4.92 -0.62
CA ARG A 61 -12.01 -5.53 -1.17
C ARG A 61 -13.26 -4.90 -0.60
N GLU A 62 -13.20 -4.64 0.68
CA GLU A 62 -14.27 -3.99 1.39
C GLU A 62 -14.49 -2.54 0.92
N LEU A 63 -13.48 -1.76 0.64
CA LEU A 63 -13.58 -0.41 0.12
C LEU A 63 -14.30 -0.35 -1.24
N GLY A 64 -14.14 -1.40 -2.03
CA GLY A 64 -14.72 -1.49 -3.37
C GLY A 64 -13.99 -0.64 -4.40
N LYS A 65 -14.50 -0.68 -5.63
CA LYS A 65 -13.85 -0.02 -6.79
C LYS A 65 -14.37 1.38 -7.07
N ARG A 66 -15.50 1.77 -6.52
CA ARG A 66 -16.17 3.04 -6.78
C ARG A 66 -16.34 3.85 -5.51
N PRO A 67 -16.10 5.16 -5.55
CA PRO A 67 -16.35 6.02 -4.42
C PRO A 67 -17.86 6.10 -4.12
N PRO A 68 -18.24 6.29 -2.86
CA PRO A 68 -19.63 6.49 -2.46
C PRO A 68 -20.14 7.87 -2.92
N GLY A 69 -21.44 8.08 -2.76
CA GLY A 69 -22.06 9.39 -2.94
C GLY A 69 -22.17 9.82 -4.40
N ARG A 70 -22.55 11.08 -4.57
CA ARG A 70 -22.61 11.75 -5.86
C ARG A 70 -21.43 12.71 -5.99
N ALA A 71 -21.00 13.01 -7.22
CA ALA A 71 -19.93 13.96 -7.48
C ALA A 71 -20.39 15.40 -7.20
N ALA A 72 -20.70 15.70 -5.93
CA ALA A 72 -21.08 17.03 -5.47
C ALA A 72 -19.88 17.77 -4.89
N ALA A 73 -19.91 19.11 -4.92
CA ALA A 73 -18.93 19.92 -4.23
C ALA A 73 -18.98 19.63 -2.72
N PHE A 74 -17.79 19.52 -2.09
CA PHE A 74 -17.64 19.25 -0.66
C PHE A 74 -18.16 17.89 -0.17
N ASP A 75 -18.17 16.85 -1.02
CA ASP A 75 -18.46 15.48 -0.62
C ASP A 75 -17.28 14.88 0.17
N MET A 76 -17.30 15.05 1.50
CA MET A 76 -16.24 14.58 2.39
C MET A 76 -16.12 13.05 2.42
N GLN A 77 -17.21 12.30 2.29
CA GLN A 77 -17.17 10.84 2.25
C GLN A 77 -16.42 10.33 1.03
N ARG A 78 -16.57 11.05 -0.08
CA ARG A 78 -15.88 10.75 -1.33
C ARG A 78 -14.38 11.05 -1.21
N LEU A 79 -14.01 12.14 -0.56
CA LEU A 79 -12.62 12.50 -0.28
C LEU A 79 -11.96 11.43 0.59
N GLU A 80 -12.56 11.08 1.71
CA GLU A 80 -12.06 10.05 2.63
C GLU A 80 -11.89 8.69 1.94
N TRP A 81 -12.81 8.35 1.01
CA TRP A 81 -12.68 7.14 0.21
C TRP A 81 -11.40 7.15 -0.65
N PHE A 82 -11.10 8.28 -1.30
CA PHE A 82 -9.86 8.41 -2.09
C PHE A 82 -8.62 8.36 -1.22
N ASP A 83 -8.65 8.96 -0.05
CA ASP A 83 -7.55 8.91 0.91
C ASP A 83 -7.30 7.48 1.38
N LEU A 84 -8.32 6.76 1.82
CA LEU A 84 -8.20 5.37 2.22
C LEU A 84 -7.70 4.47 1.08
N ARG A 85 -8.20 4.69 -0.14
CA ARG A 85 -7.71 3.97 -1.34
C ARG A 85 -6.20 4.16 -1.54
N ASN A 86 -5.74 5.40 -1.41
CA ASN A 86 -4.33 5.73 -1.57
C ASN A 86 -3.50 5.16 -0.41
N MET A 87 -3.98 5.25 0.82
CA MET A 87 -3.34 4.64 2.00
C MET A 87 -3.19 3.12 1.83
N LEU A 88 -4.23 2.42 1.37
CA LEU A 88 -4.19 0.99 1.09
C LEU A 88 -3.17 0.63 0.00
N ALA A 89 -3.06 1.43 -1.05
CA ALA A 89 -2.07 1.22 -2.10
C ALA A 89 -0.64 1.36 -1.56
N VAL A 90 -0.37 2.39 -0.78
CA VAL A 90 0.95 2.60 -0.14
C VAL A 90 1.25 1.49 0.86
N ALA A 91 0.31 1.15 1.74
CA ALA A 91 0.45 0.08 2.71
C ALA A 91 0.79 -1.27 2.05
N ASN A 92 0.11 -1.59 0.95
CA ASN A 92 0.39 -2.79 0.16
C ASN A 92 1.81 -2.77 -0.42
N ALA A 93 2.22 -1.67 -1.05
CA ALA A 93 3.56 -1.52 -1.61
C ALA A 93 4.66 -1.67 -0.54
N VAL A 94 4.47 -1.06 0.63
CA VAL A 94 5.42 -1.14 1.76
C VAL A 94 5.50 -2.57 2.30
N THR A 95 4.35 -3.21 2.53
CA THR A 95 4.29 -4.56 3.09
C THR A 95 4.97 -5.58 2.17
N TRP A 96 4.67 -5.55 0.87
CA TRP A 96 5.30 -6.45 -0.09
C TRP A 96 6.79 -6.15 -0.31
N SER A 97 7.19 -4.86 -0.31
CA SER A 97 8.61 -4.50 -0.38
C SER A 97 9.39 -5.06 0.81
N ALA A 98 8.81 -5.00 2.01
CA ALA A 98 9.39 -5.57 3.21
C ALA A 98 9.43 -7.11 3.18
N LEU A 99 8.36 -7.75 2.71
CA LEU A 99 8.28 -9.22 2.59
C LEU A 99 9.31 -9.76 1.60
N LEU A 100 9.50 -9.06 0.48
CA LEU A 100 10.42 -9.44 -0.59
C LEU A 100 11.90 -9.13 -0.27
N ARG A 101 12.22 -8.60 0.91
CA ARG A 101 13.59 -8.36 1.37
C ARG A 101 13.91 -9.25 2.58
N PRO A 102 14.51 -10.43 2.38
CA PRO A 102 14.83 -11.38 3.44
C PRO A 102 16.18 -11.08 4.09
N GLU A 103 16.36 -9.88 4.62
CA GLU A 103 17.53 -9.42 5.37
C GLU A 103 17.12 -8.31 6.35
N SER A 104 18.02 -7.94 7.24
CA SER A 104 17.91 -6.74 8.06
C SER A 104 18.91 -5.69 7.61
N ARG A 105 18.43 -4.45 7.32
CA ARG A 105 19.28 -3.34 6.86
C ARG A 105 18.66 -1.98 7.18
N GLY A 106 19.40 -1.13 7.89
CA GLY A 106 18.92 0.19 8.31
C GLY A 106 17.66 0.09 9.17
N ALA A 107 16.62 0.82 8.81
CA ALA A 107 15.33 0.77 9.51
C ALA A 107 14.47 -0.47 9.14
N HIS A 108 14.90 -1.30 8.20
CA HIS A 108 14.24 -2.55 7.87
C HIS A 108 14.83 -3.68 8.74
N GLN A 109 14.12 -4.05 9.80
CA GLN A 109 14.53 -5.09 10.73
C GLN A 109 13.62 -6.31 10.60
N ARG A 110 14.20 -7.45 10.23
CA ARG A 110 13.55 -8.74 10.09
C ARG A 110 14.03 -9.65 11.22
N GLU A 111 13.21 -9.84 12.26
CA GLU A 111 13.56 -10.71 13.40
C GLU A 111 13.82 -12.15 12.97
N ASP A 112 13.17 -12.59 11.88
CA ASP A 112 13.36 -13.90 11.26
C ASP A 112 14.52 -13.95 10.23
N CYS A 113 15.13 -12.82 9.90
CA CYS A 113 16.28 -12.68 9.00
C CYS A 113 17.18 -11.54 9.51
N PRO A 114 17.87 -11.71 10.64
CA PRO A 114 18.57 -10.62 11.34
C PRO A 114 19.81 -10.14 10.59
N ASP A 115 20.39 -10.97 9.74
CA ASP A 115 21.66 -10.68 9.08
C ASP A 115 21.50 -9.71 7.91
N MET A 116 22.54 -8.91 7.69
CA MET A 116 22.69 -8.07 6.51
C MET A 116 23.42 -8.84 5.43
N LEU A 117 22.75 -9.07 4.30
CA LEU A 117 23.25 -9.89 3.22
C LEU A 117 23.93 -9.04 2.13
N PRO A 118 25.19 -9.33 1.73
CA PRO A 118 25.91 -8.56 0.70
C PRO A 118 25.16 -8.49 -0.64
N GLN A 119 24.55 -9.59 -1.08
CA GLN A 119 23.78 -9.67 -2.32
C GLN A 119 22.51 -8.81 -2.31
N TRP A 120 22.05 -8.36 -1.12
CA TRP A 120 20.91 -7.49 -0.97
C TRP A 120 21.27 -5.99 -0.87
N ARG A 121 22.52 -5.64 -1.19
CA ARG A 121 22.93 -4.23 -1.39
C ARG A 121 22.36 -3.68 -2.69
N VAL A 122 21.04 -3.59 -2.73
CA VAL A 122 20.25 -3.25 -3.91
C VAL A 122 19.06 -2.36 -3.52
N HIS A 123 18.53 -1.62 -4.51
CA HIS A 123 17.26 -0.92 -4.38
C HIS A 123 16.12 -1.83 -4.84
N LYS A 124 14.98 -1.77 -4.13
CA LYS A 124 13.71 -2.28 -4.61
C LYS A 124 12.95 -1.13 -5.29
N GLN A 125 12.67 -1.29 -6.58
CA GLN A 125 11.78 -0.39 -7.30
C GLN A 125 10.39 -0.98 -7.33
N VAL A 126 9.39 -0.14 -7.08
CA VAL A 126 7.98 -0.51 -7.15
C VAL A 126 7.32 0.34 -8.23
N LYS A 127 6.69 -0.31 -9.19
CA LYS A 127 5.88 0.35 -10.22
C LYS A 127 4.46 -0.16 -10.14
N ARG A 128 3.50 0.70 -10.42
CA ARG A 128 2.10 0.29 -10.56
C ARG A 128 1.72 0.29 -12.04
N ILE A 129 1.41 -0.90 -12.56
CA ILE A 129 1.08 -1.10 -13.98
C ILE A 129 -0.27 -1.82 -14.02
N GLY A 130 -1.26 -1.24 -14.70
CA GLY A 130 -2.59 -1.85 -14.84
C GLY A 130 -3.33 -2.11 -13.50
N GLY A 131 -2.97 -1.36 -12.44
CA GLY A 131 -3.54 -1.57 -11.11
C GLY A 131 -2.77 -2.53 -10.20
N GLU A 132 -1.83 -3.28 -10.75
CA GLU A 132 -0.97 -4.22 -10.03
C GLU A 132 0.40 -3.62 -9.71
N PHE A 133 1.06 -4.14 -8.68
CA PHE A 133 2.42 -3.74 -8.32
C PHE A 133 3.43 -4.69 -8.95
N ASP A 134 4.38 -4.11 -9.67
CA ASP A 134 5.58 -4.76 -10.16
C ASP A 134 6.78 -4.38 -9.28
N PHE A 135 7.51 -5.39 -8.80
CA PHE A 135 8.65 -5.24 -7.90
C PHE A 135 9.93 -5.68 -8.59
N THR A 136 10.79 -4.75 -8.89
CA THR A 136 12.10 -5.03 -9.49
C THR A 136 13.24 -4.71 -8.55
N THR A 137 14.38 -5.34 -8.77
CA THR A 137 15.60 -5.13 -8.00
C THR A 137 16.63 -4.48 -8.91
N VAL A 138 17.19 -3.35 -8.47
CA VAL A 138 18.25 -2.65 -9.22
C VAL A 138 19.50 -2.49 -8.35
N PRO A 139 20.71 -2.59 -8.92
CA PRO A 139 21.94 -2.33 -8.18
C PRO A 139 21.94 -0.91 -7.60
N VAL A 140 22.59 -0.74 -6.45
CA VAL A 140 22.97 0.59 -5.98
C VAL A 140 23.97 1.15 -6.98
N ALA A 141 23.75 2.37 -7.46
CA ALA A 141 24.71 3.03 -8.34
C ALA A 141 26.09 3.05 -7.66
N ALA A 142 27.10 2.53 -8.32
CA ALA A 142 28.47 2.69 -7.87
C ALA A 142 28.72 4.21 -7.78
N ASP A 143 29.36 4.65 -6.70
CA ASP A 143 29.74 6.05 -6.56
C ASP A 143 30.53 6.46 -7.80
N ALA A 144 29.98 7.34 -8.61
CA ALA A 144 30.60 7.82 -9.85
C ALA A 144 31.98 8.53 -9.61
N LYS A 145 32.36 8.73 -8.35
CA LYS A 145 33.61 9.29 -7.92
C LYS A 145 34.80 8.31 -7.90
N VAL A 146 34.55 7.01 -7.95
CA VAL A 146 35.64 6.00 -7.94
C VAL A 146 36.16 5.72 -9.36
N LEU A 147 35.44 6.13 -10.40
CA LEU A 147 35.86 5.93 -11.80
C LEU A 147 36.55 7.15 -12.42
N ALA A 148 36.80 8.22 -11.65
CA ALA A 148 37.46 9.46 -12.12
C ALA A 148 38.80 9.76 -11.43
N SER A 149 39.43 8.72 -10.82
CA SER A 149 40.78 8.83 -10.24
C SER A 149 41.76 7.85 -10.88
#